data_cdd5c063a7ccb51aaefff991baf6ce4e
#
_entry.id   cdd5c063a7ccb51aaefff991baf6ce4e
#
_cell.length_a   1.000
_cell.length_b   1.000
_cell.length_c   1.000
_cell.angle_alpha   90.00
_cell.angle_beta   90.00
_cell.angle_gamma   90.00
#
_symmetry.space_group_name_H-M   'P 1'
#
loop_
_entity.id
_entity.type
_entity.pdbx_description
1 polymer ?
#
loop_
_entity_poly.entity_id
_entity_poly.type
_entity_poly.pdbx_seq_one_letter_code
_entity_poly.pdbx_strand_id
1 'polypeptide(L)'
;MDNLILTWTSFSSWGTLDWIAQAFGLLAVISYVISYLQKDSQKTLYFQLSGSIFWCLNFLFLGAVAGLVLNIIGTLRVIVYLFRKKYAWARHYVWYIVFITLFVLGGILSMFLTEDPTLKWTAILPICAFILTTIQLSLTSTFKIRLFVLLSSPFWIAYDIIFQNIAGLLNDSISIVSAIVGIIVIDIIQKRKMMKQN
;
A
#
# COMPACT_ATOMS: atom_id res chain seq x y z
N MET A 1 17.27 3.27 -24.96
CA MET A 1 16.85 2.47 -23.80
C MET A 1 17.83 2.55 -22.62
N ASP A 2 18.87 3.35 -22.71
CA ASP A 2 20.02 3.27 -21.80
C ASP A 2 20.03 4.24 -20.61
N ASN A 3 18.94 5.00 -20.38
CA ASN A 3 18.89 5.98 -19.29
C ASN A 3 17.71 5.79 -18.32
N LEU A 4 17.02 4.65 -18.34
CA LEU A 4 15.92 4.38 -17.40
C LEU A 4 16.39 3.67 -16.11
N ILE A 5 17.67 3.33 -16.01
CA ILE A 5 18.26 2.70 -14.84
C ILE A 5 18.83 3.77 -13.95
N LEU A 6 17.96 4.28 -13.03
CA LEU A 6 18.36 4.61 -11.67
C LEU A 6 19.62 5.51 -11.54
N THR A 7 19.61 6.70 -12.09
CA THR A 7 20.35 7.74 -11.41
C THR A 7 19.58 8.14 -10.15
N TRP A 8 19.76 7.35 -9.09
CA TRP A 8 19.41 7.84 -7.76
C TRP A 8 20.15 9.17 -7.62
N THR A 9 19.39 10.25 -7.78
CA THR A 9 19.95 11.59 -7.56
C THR A 9 20.47 11.59 -6.12
N SER A 10 21.69 12.06 -5.94
CA SER A 10 22.24 12.18 -4.59
C SER A 10 21.28 13.03 -3.75
N PHE A 11 21.11 12.73 -2.46
CA PHE A 11 20.26 13.53 -1.56
C PHE A 11 20.53 15.04 -1.63
N SER A 12 21.76 15.44 -2.06
CA SER A 12 22.14 16.82 -2.28
C SER A 12 21.43 17.50 -3.46
N SER A 13 20.81 16.73 -4.37
CA SER A 13 20.05 17.29 -5.51
C SER A 13 18.55 17.34 -5.24
N TRP A 14 18.08 16.85 -4.08
CA TRP A 14 16.67 16.90 -3.71
C TRP A 14 16.23 18.34 -3.45
N GLY A 15 15.11 18.71 -4.10
CA GLY A 15 14.45 19.97 -3.85
C GLY A 15 13.59 19.93 -2.57
N THR A 16 13.04 21.08 -2.21
CA THR A 16 12.16 21.21 -1.03
C THR A 16 10.96 20.30 -1.12
N LEU A 17 10.40 20.10 -2.33
CA LEU A 17 9.20 19.25 -2.52
C LEU A 17 9.51 17.77 -2.26
N ASP A 18 10.71 17.30 -2.62
CA ASP A 18 11.12 15.92 -2.36
C ASP A 18 11.20 15.64 -0.85
N TRP A 19 11.77 16.56 -0.09
CA TRP A 19 11.84 16.46 1.37
C TRP A 19 10.47 16.51 2.02
N ILE A 20 9.56 17.37 1.55
CA ILE A 20 8.18 17.44 2.00
C ILE A 20 7.47 16.12 1.71
N ALA A 21 7.67 15.55 0.52
CA ALA A 21 7.11 14.26 0.15
C ALA A 21 7.56 13.15 1.12
N GLN A 22 8.85 13.05 1.40
CA GLN A 22 9.38 12.04 2.33
C GLN A 22 8.85 12.24 3.76
N ALA A 23 8.68 13.49 4.20
CA ALA A 23 8.10 13.79 5.51
C ALA A 23 6.65 13.26 5.62
N PHE A 24 5.82 13.49 4.59
CA PHE A 24 4.46 12.92 4.55
C PHE A 24 4.48 11.39 4.47
N GLY A 25 5.40 10.80 3.71
CA GLY A 25 5.60 9.37 3.66
C GLY A 25 5.93 8.78 5.04
N LEU A 26 6.84 9.39 5.80
CA LEU A 26 7.16 8.97 7.17
C LEU A 26 5.95 9.08 8.10
N LEU A 27 5.16 10.16 8.01
CA LEU A 27 3.91 10.29 8.77
C LEU A 27 2.91 9.19 8.41
N ALA A 28 2.85 8.79 7.13
CA ALA A 28 2.04 7.66 6.70
C ALA A 28 2.51 6.36 7.35
N VAL A 29 3.81 6.04 7.30
CA VAL A 29 4.40 4.85 7.93
C VAL A 29 4.08 4.82 9.42
N ILE A 30 4.31 5.92 10.15
CA ILE A 30 4.01 6.04 11.58
C ILE A 30 2.53 5.76 11.85
N SER A 31 1.63 6.35 11.04
CA SER A 31 0.18 6.14 11.17
C SER A 31 -0.21 4.68 10.98
N TYR A 32 0.38 3.99 9.99
CA TYR A 32 0.15 2.57 9.77
C TYR A 32 0.71 1.70 10.91
N VAL A 33 1.93 1.99 11.39
CA VAL A 33 2.50 1.29 12.56
C VAL A 33 1.59 1.43 13.78
N ILE A 34 1.13 2.65 14.07
CA ILE A 34 0.19 2.89 15.17
C ILE A 34 -1.12 2.12 14.95
N SER A 35 -1.61 2.05 13.71
CA SER A 35 -2.82 1.30 13.39
C SER A 35 -2.74 -0.17 13.77
N TYR A 36 -1.60 -0.80 13.52
CA TYR A 36 -1.38 -2.22 13.84
C TYR A 36 -1.26 -2.50 15.35
N LEU A 37 -0.93 -1.49 16.14
CA LEU A 37 -0.89 -1.59 17.60
C LEU A 37 -2.26 -1.43 18.27
N GLN A 38 -3.28 -1.01 17.51
CA GLN A 38 -4.62 -0.83 18.05
C GLN A 38 -5.32 -2.17 18.29
N LYS A 39 -5.97 -2.31 19.45
CA LYS A 39 -6.83 -3.46 19.78
C LYS A 39 -8.25 -3.30 19.20
N ASP A 40 -8.70 -2.07 19.00
CA ASP A 40 -10.02 -1.77 18.43
C ASP A 40 -9.93 -1.55 16.92
N SER A 41 -10.72 -2.34 16.18
CA SER A 41 -10.74 -2.28 14.72
C SER A 41 -11.20 -0.93 14.15
N GLN A 42 -12.00 -0.14 14.89
CA GLN A 42 -12.35 1.23 14.45
C GLN A 42 -11.17 2.17 14.57
N LYS A 43 -10.45 2.12 15.70
CA LYS A 43 -9.21 2.91 15.87
C LYS A 43 -8.18 2.54 14.83
N THR A 44 -7.99 1.24 14.53
CA THR A 44 -7.13 0.76 13.44
C THR A 44 -7.48 1.47 12.13
N LEU A 45 -8.76 1.47 11.74
CA LEU A 45 -9.20 2.09 10.48
C LEU A 45 -9.02 3.62 10.48
N TYR A 46 -9.21 4.32 11.61
CA TYR A 46 -8.94 5.77 11.69
C TYR A 46 -7.47 6.08 11.44
N PHE A 47 -6.54 5.32 12.05
CA PHE A 47 -5.11 5.50 11.79
C PHE A 47 -4.73 5.11 10.36
N GLN A 48 -5.35 4.08 9.77
CA GLN A 48 -5.17 3.75 8.36
C GLN A 48 -5.70 4.84 7.44
N LEU A 49 -6.81 5.49 7.78
CA LEU A 49 -7.33 6.63 7.03
C LEU A 49 -6.35 7.80 7.04
N SER A 50 -5.83 8.17 8.21
CA SER A 50 -4.81 9.24 8.29
C SER A 50 -3.55 8.88 7.49
N GLY A 51 -3.07 7.65 7.59
CA GLY A 51 -1.95 7.17 6.81
C GLY A 51 -2.20 7.20 5.31
N SER A 52 -3.41 6.82 4.86
CA SER A 52 -3.79 6.89 3.44
C SER A 52 -3.80 8.32 2.91
N ILE A 53 -4.25 9.30 3.72
CA ILE A 53 -4.20 10.72 3.35
C ILE A 53 -2.75 11.18 3.24
N PHE A 54 -1.88 10.79 4.16
CA PHE A 54 -0.46 11.13 4.09
C PHE A 54 0.22 10.50 2.87
N TRP A 55 -0.14 9.26 2.47
CA TRP A 55 0.33 8.67 1.21
C TRP A 55 -0.12 9.45 -0.01
N CYS A 56 -1.38 9.95 -0.04
CA CYS A 56 -1.82 10.83 -1.12
C CYS A 56 -0.95 12.08 -1.23
N LEU A 57 -0.61 12.72 -0.11
CA LEU A 57 0.27 13.89 -0.08
C LEU A 57 1.70 13.54 -0.49
N ASN A 58 2.24 12.41 -0.03
CA ASN A 58 3.56 11.93 -0.44
C ASN A 58 3.65 11.79 -1.97
N PHE A 59 2.73 11.03 -2.60
CA PHE A 59 2.75 10.83 -4.05
C PHE A 59 2.41 12.09 -4.85
N LEU A 60 1.61 13.01 -4.27
CA LEU A 60 1.36 14.31 -4.88
C LEU A 60 2.66 15.12 -5.03
N PHE A 61 3.44 15.22 -3.95
CA PHE A 61 4.70 15.98 -3.96
C PHE A 61 5.82 15.29 -4.72
N LEU A 62 5.79 13.96 -4.86
CA LEU A 62 6.69 13.20 -5.74
C LEU A 62 6.33 13.29 -7.22
N GLY A 63 5.17 13.87 -7.59
CA GLY A 63 4.69 13.86 -8.97
C GLY A 63 4.32 12.45 -9.49
N ALA A 64 4.16 11.48 -8.59
CA ALA A 64 3.85 10.10 -8.91
C ALA A 64 2.34 9.92 -9.14
N VAL A 65 1.85 10.33 -10.31
CA VAL A 65 0.42 10.46 -10.66
C VAL A 65 -0.35 9.17 -10.40
N ALA A 66 0.17 8.01 -10.83
CA ALA A 66 -0.52 6.74 -10.63
C ALA A 66 -0.62 6.39 -9.14
N GLY A 67 0.45 6.60 -8.38
CA GLY A 67 0.44 6.45 -6.92
C GLY A 67 -0.62 7.32 -6.26
N LEU A 68 -0.70 8.60 -6.64
CA LEU A 68 -1.70 9.54 -6.11
C LEU A 68 -3.13 9.10 -6.42
N VAL A 69 -3.47 8.88 -7.69
CA VAL A 69 -4.84 8.51 -8.11
C VAL A 69 -5.30 7.23 -7.41
N LEU A 70 -4.45 6.22 -7.36
CA LEU A 70 -4.81 4.94 -6.76
C LEU A 70 -4.85 5.01 -5.23
N ASN A 71 -4.03 5.84 -4.58
CA ASN A 71 -4.15 6.07 -3.13
C ASN A 71 -5.41 6.86 -2.75
N ILE A 72 -5.88 7.80 -3.60
CA ILE A 72 -7.19 8.43 -3.40
C ILE A 72 -8.31 7.37 -3.41
N ILE A 73 -8.32 6.47 -4.38
CA ILE A 73 -9.27 5.35 -4.43
C ILE A 73 -9.12 4.44 -3.20
N GLY A 74 -7.88 4.15 -2.79
CA GLY A 74 -7.57 3.40 -1.57
C GLY A 74 -8.11 4.09 -0.31
N THR A 75 -8.02 5.40 -0.21
CA THR A 75 -8.58 6.20 0.88
C THR A 75 -10.10 6.08 0.92
N LEU A 76 -10.78 6.20 -0.22
CA LEU A 76 -12.23 5.98 -0.32
C LEU A 76 -12.62 4.55 0.12
N ARG A 77 -11.80 3.55 -0.22
CA ARG A 77 -11.98 2.17 0.26
C ARG A 77 -11.94 2.10 1.78
N VAL A 78 -10.97 2.73 2.43
CA VAL A 78 -10.87 2.75 3.91
C VAL A 78 -12.09 3.44 4.52
N ILE A 79 -12.58 4.53 3.92
CA ILE A 79 -13.80 5.22 4.37
C ILE A 79 -15.02 4.28 4.32
N VAL A 80 -15.22 3.57 3.20
CA VAL A 80 -16.31 2.58 3.10
C VAL A 80 -16.18 1.51 4.19
N TYR A 81 -14.96 1.05 4.47
CA TYR A 81 -14.71 0.03 5.48
C TYR A 81 -14.92 0.53 6.92
N LEU A 82 -14.75 1.81 7.19
CA LEU A 82 -15.13 2.43 8.47
C LEU A 82 -16.64 2.27 8.76
N PHE A 83 -17.45 2.32 7.72
CA PHE A 83 -18.91 2.18 7.85
C PHE A 83 -19.41 0.74 7.99
N ARG A 84 -18.56 -0.28 7.81
CA ARG A 84 -18.95 -1.70 7.88
C ARG A 84 -19.57 -2.12 9.21
N LYS A 85 -19.16 -1.53 10.34
CA LYS A 85 -19.77 -1.85 11.65
C LYS A 85 -21.19 -1.30 11.75
N LYS A 86 -21.47 -0.14 11.17
CA LYS A 86 -22.70 0.60 11.35
C LYS A 86 -23.76 0.26 10.27
N TYR A 87 -23.33 0.08 9.02
CA TYR A 87 -24.25 -0.03 7.88
C TYR A 87 -24.11 -1.35 7.14
N ALA A 88 -25.26 -2.00 6.82
CA ALA A 88 -25.28 -3.26 6.09
C ALA A 88 -24.74 -3.13 4.65
N TRP A 89 -25.02 -2.02 3.96
CA TRP A 89 -24.54 -1.77 2.61
C TRP A 89 -23.01 -1.80 2.50
N ALA A 90 -22.29 -1.29 3.52
CA ALA A 90 -20.83 -1.26 3.52
C ALA A 90 -20.20 -2.65 3.75
N ARG A 91 -20.97 -3.64 4.20
CA ARG A 91 -20.54 -5.03 4.41
C ARG A 91 -20.66 -5.89 3.17
N HIS A 92 -21.35 -5.42 2.13
CA HIS A 92 -21.62 -6.21 0.94
C HIS A 92 -20.35 -6.51 0.15
N TYR A 93 -20.21 -7.74 -0.36
CA TYR A 93 -19.05 -8.18 -1.11
C TYR A 93 -18.83 -7.41 -2.42
N VAL A 94 -19.87 -6.80 -2.97
CA VAL A 94 -19.81 -5.95 -4.19
C VAL A 94 -18.73 -4.87 -4.09
N TRP A 95 -18.43 -4.38 -2.89
CA TRP A 95 -17.37 -3.38 -2.71
C TRP A 95 -15.98 -3.84 -3.13
N TYR A 96 -15.69 -5.16 -3.04
CA TYR A 96 -14.42 -5.69 -3.57
C TYR A 96 -14.35 -5.54 -5.10
N ILE A 97 -15.44 -5.89 -5.79
CA ILE A 97 -15.52 -5.76 -7.25
C ILE A 97 -15.45 -4.28 -7.65
N VAL A 98 -16.21 -3.43 -6.97
CA VAL A 98 -16.21 -1.97 -7.21
C VAL A 98 -14.79 -1.40 -7.07
N PHE A 99 -14.08 -1.71 -5.98
CA PHE A 99 -12.73 -1.17 -5.79
C PHE A 99 -11.73 -1.76 -6.77
N ILE A 100 -11.77 -3.05 -7.10
CA ILE A 100 -10.91 -3.63 -8.14
C ILE A 100 -11.14 -2.91 -9.48
N THR A 101 -12.40 -2.71 -9.86
CA THR A 101 -12.75 -1.98 -11.10
C THR A 101 -12.24 -0.53 -11.04
N LEU A 102 -12.43 0.17 -9.92
CA LEU A 102 -11.95 1.54 -9.74
C LEU A 102 -10.41 1.62 -9.80
N PHE A 103 -9.67 0.64 -9.25
CA PHE A 103 -8.22 0.61 -9.36
C PHE A 103 -7.75 0.43 -10.80
N VAL A 104 -8.40 -0.45 -11.57
CA VAL A 104 -8.08 -0.62 -13.00
C VAL A 104 -8.39 0.66 -13.78
N LEU A 105 -9.59 1.22 -13.61
CA LEU A 105 -9.99 2.45 -14.30
C LEU A 105 -9.14 3.65 -13.89
N GLY A 106 -8.85 3.80 -12.59
CA GLY A 106 -7.98 4.85 -12.06
C GLY A 106 -6.54 4.73 -12.55
N GLY A 107 -6.05 3.50 -12.67
CA GLY A 107 -4.73 3.24 -13.26
C GLY A 107 -4.68 3.60 -14.75
N ILE A 108 -5.70 3.23 -15.53
CA ILE A 108 -5.82 3.66 -16.94
C ILE A 108 -5.89 5.18 -17.01
N LEU A 109 -6.72 5.82 -16.18
CA LEU A 109 -6.81 7.28 -16.13
C LEU A 109 -5.45 7.92 -15.82
N SER A 110 -4.70 7.37 -14.88
CA SER A 110 -3.37 7.88 -14.51
C SER A 110 -2.38 7.84 -15.67
N MET A 111 -2.48 6.84 -16.58
CA MET A 111 -1.65 6.78 -17.77
C MET A 111 -1.93 7.95 -18.73
N PHE A 112 -3.17 8.45 -18.79
CA PHE A 112 -3.49 9.64 -19.58
C PHE A 112 -3.06 10.93 -18.89
N LEU A 113 -3.08 10.98 -17.57
CA LEU A 113 -2.67 12.13 -16.77
C LEU A 113 -1.15 12.26 -16.63
N THR A 114 -0.40 11.18 -16.83
CA THR A 114 1.07 11.18 -16.78
C THR A 114 1.62 11.85 -18.04
N GLU A 115 2.32 12.97 -17.86
CA GLU A 115 2.88 13.77 -18.97
C GLU A 115 4.02 13.03 -19.68
N ASP A 116 4.94 12.43 -18.92
CA ASP A 116 6.07 11.68 -19.47
C ASP A 116 5.63 10.32 -20.01
N PRO A 117 5.71 10.12 -21.36
CA PRO A 117 5.31 8.86 -21.99
C PRO A 117 6.10 7.66 -21.47
N THR A 118 7.35 7.87 -21.01
CA THR A 118 8.23 6.79 -20.53
C THR A 118 7.79 6.26 -19.16
N LEU A 119 7.02 7.04 -18.39
CA LEU A 119 6.52 6.67 -17.08
C LEU A 119 5.09 6.11 -17.09
N LYS A 120 4.37 6.17 -18.23
CA LYS A 120 2.97 5.71 -18.29
C LYS A 120 2.79 4.24 -17.87
N TRP A 121 3.71 3.38 -18.26
CA TRP A 121 3.67 1.96 -17.92
C TRP A 121 3.77 1.68 -16.41
N THR A 122 4.37 2.61 -15.65
CA THR A 122 4.57 2.43 -14.21
C THR A 122 3.26 2.31 -13.44
N ALA A 123 2.15 2.80 -14.02
CA ALA A 123 0.82 2.66 -13.43
C ALA A 123 0.38 1.20 -13.22
N ILE A 124 0.94 0.26 -13.99
CA ILE A 124 0.66 -1.17 -13.84
C ILE A 124 1.09 -1.66 -12.45
N LEU A 125 2.20 -1.14 -11.90
CA LEU A 125 2.76 -1.58 -10.63
C LEU A 125 1.77 -1.34 -9.46
N PRO A 126 1.30 -0.11 -9.19
CA PRO A 126 0.35 0.12 -8.12
C PRO A 126 -1.04 -0.48 -8.42
N ILE A 127 -1.46 -0.65 -9.70
CA ILE A 127 -2.69 -1.39 -10.01
C ILE A 127 -2.60 -2.82 -9.49
N CYS A 128 -1.53 -3.56 -9.84
CA CYS A 128 -1.32 -4.93 -9.37
C CYS A 128 -1.28 -5.01 -7.83
N ALA A 129 -0.54 -4.09 -7.20
CA ALA A 129 -0.45 -4.03 -5.76
C ALA A 129 -1.81 -3.79 -5.09
N PHE A 130 -2.62 -2.84 -5.57
CA PHE A 130 -3.94 -2.55 -5.02
C PHE A 130 -4.95 -3.68 -5.25
N ILE A 131 -4.91 -4.37 -6.37
CA ILE A 131 -5.73 -5.57 -6.62
C ILE A 131 -5.38 -6.65 -5.59
N LEU A 132 -4.09 -6.96 -5.42
CA LEU A 132 -3.63 -7.95 -4.45
C LEU A 132 -4.02 -7.58 -3.01
N THR A 133 -3.85 -6.33 -2.60
CA THR A 133 -4.26 -5.86 -1.26
C THR A 133 -5.77 -5.84 -1.08
N THR A 134 -6.54 -5.63 -2.14
CA THR A 134 -8.01 -5.70 -2.08
C THR A 134 -8.47 -7.14 -1.89
N ILE A 135 -7.86 -8.11 -2.57
CA ILE A 135 -8.10 -9.54 -2.36
C ILE A 135 -7.69 -9.93 -0.93
N GLN A 136 -6.52 -9.48 -0.46
CA GLN A 136 -6.03 -9.70 0.90
C GLN A 136 -7.07 -9.34 1.96
N LEU A 137 -7.76 -8.20 1.80
CA LEU A 137 -8.80 -7.74 2.74
C LEU A 137 -10.06 -8.64 2.78
N SER A 138 -10.24 -9.53 1.81
CA SER A 138 -11.32 -10.53 1.80
C SER A 138 -10.96 -11.81 2.56
N LEU A 139 -9.68 -12.01 2.86
CA LEU A 139 -9.17 -13.24 3.45
C LEU A 139 -9.31 -13.22 4.98
N THR A 140 -9.67 -14.37 5.54
CA THR A 140 -9.78 -14.58 6.99
C THR A 140 -8.55 -15.29 7.59
N SER A 141 -7.77 -15.99 6.75
CA SER A 141 -6.57 -16.71 7.19
C SER A 141 -5.36 -15.78 7.27
N THR A 142 -4.75 -15.68 8.44
CA THR A 142 -3.54 -14.84 8.68
C THR A 142 -2.37 -15.26 7.79
N PHE A 143 -2.19 -16.55 7.55
CA PHE A 143 -1.18 -17.07 6.62
C PHE A 143 -1.39 -16.52 5.19
N LYS A 144 -2.62 -16.63 4.67
CA LYS A 144 -2.95 -16.10 3.33
C LYS A 144 -2.76 -14.58 3.27
N ILE A 145 -3.18 -13.85 4.30
CA ILE A 145 -2.99 -12.39 4.38
C ILE A 145 -1.50 -12.04 4.25
N ARG A 146 -0.61 -12.71 5.00
CA ARG A 146 0.84 -12.48 4.93
C ARG A 146 1.42 -12.84 3.56
N LEU A 147 0.92 -13.93 2.94
CA LEU A 147 1.34 -14.31 1.59
C LEU A 147 1.00 -13.20 0.57
N PHE A 148 -0.20 -12.59 0.67
CA PHE A 148 -0.58 -11.50 -0.21
C PHE A 148 0.21 -10.21 0.05
N VAL A 149 0.69 -9.96 1.29
CA VAL A 149 1.68 -8.89 1.55
C VAL A 149 2.96 -9.15 0.75
N LEU A 150 3.51 -10.38 0.82
CA LEU A 150 4.73 -10.73 0.08
C LEU A 150 4.55 -10.66 -1.43
N LEU A 151 3.34 -10.90 -1.95
CA LEU A 151 3.04 -10.80 -3.38
C LEU A 151 2.84 -9.35 -3.84
N SER A 152 2.30 -8.47 -2.99
CA SER A 152 2.01 -7.07 -3.34
C SER A 152 3.21 -6.15 -3.17
N SER A 153 4.05 -6.38 -2.15
CA SER A 153 5.18 -5.50 -1.83
C SER A 153 6.21 -5.34 -2.95
N PRO A 154 6.56 -6.36 -3.76
CA PRO A 154 7.48 -6.17 -4.89
C PRO A 154 7.00 -5.13 -5.91
N PHE A 155 5.69 -5.03 -6.14
CA PHE A 155 5.12 -4.01 -7.05
C PHE A 155 5.27 -2.61 -6.47
N TRP A 156 5.03 -2.45 -5.17
CA TRP A 156 5.25 -1.17 -4.48
C TRP A 156 6.72 -0.80 -4.47
N ILE A 157 7.62 -1.71 -4.08
CA ILE A 157 9.07 -1.48 -4.08
C ILE A 157 9.56 -1.03 -5.45
N ALA A 158 9.14 -1.71 -6.53
CA ALA A 158 9.51 -1.32 -7.88
C ALA A 158 9.01 0.09 -8.23
N TYR A 159 7.78 0.43 -7.84
CA TYR A 159 7.21 1.77 -8.04
C TYR A 159 7.95 2.83 -7.23
N ASP A 160 8.20 2.56 -5.95
CA ASP A 160 8.88 3.49 -5.04
C ASP A 160 10.35 3.73 -5.43
N ILE A 161 11.03 2.71 -5.99
CA ILE A 161 12.36 2.86 -6.56
C ILE A 161 12.33 3.86 -7.72
N ILE A 162 11.38 3.74 -8.65
CA ILE A 162 11.29 4.62 -9.82
C ILE A 162 11.03 6.07 -9.40
N PHE A 163 10.18 6.29 -8.40
CA PHE A 163 9.84 7.62 -7.90
C PHE A 163 10.68 8.07 -6.70
N GLN A 164 11.75 7.35 -6.36
CA GLN A 164 12.68 7.65 -5.25
C GLN A 164 11.96 7.89 -3.91
N ASN A 165 10.90 7.12 -3.66
CA ASN A 165 10.10 7.21 -2.45
C ASN A 165 10.71 6.36 -1.32
N ILE A 166 11.64 6.94 -0.57
CA ILE A 166 12.34 6.22 0.52
C ILE A 166 11.37 5.79 1.62
N ALA A 167 10.39 6.65 1.95
CA ALA A 167 9.40 6.30 2.96
C ALA A 167 8.58 5.08 2.55
N GLY A 168 8.21 4.95 1.25
CA GLY A 168 7.55 3.79 0.69
C GLY A 168 8.42 2.54 0.77
N LEU A 169 9.69 2.63 0.37
CA LEU A 169 10.65 1.53 0.47
C LEU A 169 10.83 1.03 1.90
N LEU A 170 10.90 1.93 2.88
CA LEU A 170 10.96 1.57 4.30
C LEU A 170 9.69 0.83 4.74
N ASN A 171 8.50 1.36 4.38
CA ASN A 171 7.22 0.74 4.70
C ASN A 171 7.13 -0.70 4.19
N ASP A 172 7.49 -0.92 2.92
CA ASP A 172 7.37 -2.23 2.29
C ASP A 172 8.45 -3.21 2.78
N SER A 173 9.65 -2.72 3.05
CA SER A 173 10.69 -3.53 3.69
C SER A 173 10.25 -4.03 5.07
N ILE A 174 9.69 -3.16 5.90
CA ILE A 174 9.14 -3.52 7.21
C ILE A 174 7.99 -4.53 7.07
N SER A 175 7.12 -4.31 6.08
CA SER A 175 5.97 -5.18 5.80
C SER A 175 6.41 -6.58 5.38
N ILE A 176 7.40 -6.70 4.49
CA ILE A 176 7.99 -7.98 4.06
C ILE A 176 8.61 -8.72 5.25
N VAL A 177 9.48 -8.04 6.02
CA VAL A 177 10.13 -8.65 7.18
C VAL A 177 9.09 -9.15 8.17
N SER A 178 8.08 -8.33 8.49
CA SER A 178 6.99 -8.68 9.39
C SER A 178 6.18 -9.88 8.89
N ALA A 179 5.90 -9.94 7.58
CA ALA A 179 5.17 -11.06 6.99
C ALA A 179 5.98 -12.36 7.05
N ILE A 180 7.28 -12.31 6.72
CA ILE A 180 8.18 -13.48 6.77
C ILE A 180 8.30 -14.00 8.21
N VAL A 181 8.59 -13.11 9.17
CA VAL A 181 8.68 -13.48 10.59
C VAL A 181 7.36 -14.08 11.09
N GLY A 182 6.22 -13.47 10.71
CA GLY A 182 4.90 -13.98 11.07
C GLY A 182 4.62 -15.37 10.51
N ILE A 183 5.00 -15.65 9.25
CA ILE A 183 4.86 -16.98 8.63
C ILE A 183 5.72 -18.00 9.38
N ILE A 184 7.00 -17.69 9.61
CA ILE A 184 7.93 -18.64 10.22
C ILE A 184 7.54 -18.90 11.68
N VAL A 185 7.37 -17.84 12.48
CA VAL A 185 7.20 -17.98 13.94
C VAL A 185 5.78 -18.44 14.29
N ILE A 186 4.76 -17.81 13.73
CA ILE A 186 3.36 -18.05 14.12
C ILE A 186 2.76 -19.21 13.34
N ASP A 187 2.86 -19.17 12.01
CA ASP A 187 2.14 -20.14 11.18
C ASP A 187 2.85 -21.50 11.10
N ILE A 188 4.18 -21.55 11.20
CA ILE A 188 4.92 -22.82 11.10
C ILE A 188 5.32 -23.34 12.47
N ILE A 189 6.08 -22.56 13.26
CA ILE A 189 6.67 -23.07 14.51
C ILE A 189 5.60 -23.30 15.57
N GLN A 190 4.73 -22.32 15.84
CA GLN A 190 3.71 -22.46 16.89
C GLN A 190 2.68 -23.54 16.52
N LYS A 191 2.26 -23.63 15.26
CA LYS A 191 1.36 -24.69 14.80
C LYS A 191 1.97 -26.08 14.97
N ARG A 192 3.26 -26.25 14.67
CA ARG A 192 3.98 -27.53 14.91
C ARG A 192 4.06 -27.89 16.40
N LYS A 193 4.25 -26.90 17.27
CA LYS A 193 4.26 -27.13 18.72
C LYS A 193 2.90 -27.61 19.24
N MET A 194 1.81 -26.96 18.80
CA MET A 194 0.45 -27.40 19.19
C MET A 194 0.11 -28.80 18.71
N MET A 195 0.51 -29.19 17.49
CA MET A 195 0.27 -30.55 16.98
C MET A 195 1.10 -31.65 17.68
N LYS A 196 2.18 -31.30 18.38
CA LYS A 196 2.99 -32.26 19.16
C LYS A 196 2.49 -32.43 20.60
N GLN A 197 1.62 -31.56 21.08
CA GLN A 197 1.06 -31.60 22.43
C GLN A 197 -0.32 -32.29 22.49
N ASN A 198 -0.95 -32.51 21.35
CA ASN A 198 -2.16 -33.33 21.16
C ASN A 198 -1.80 -34.73 20.64
#